data_ae2414a94bae4a9fa9e79a8a520d40b0
#
_entry.id   ae2414a94bae4a9fa9e79a8a520d40b0
#
_cell.length_a   1.000
_cell.length_b   1.000
_cell.length_c   1.000
_cell.angle_alpha   90.00
_cell.angle_beta   90.00
_cell.angle_gamma   90.00
#
_symmetry.space_group_name_H-M   'P 1'
#
loop_
_entity.id
_entity.type
_entity.pdbx_description
1 polymer ?
#
loop_
_entity_poly.entity_id
_entity_poly.type
_entity_poly.pdbx_seq_one_letter_code
_entity_poly.pdbx_strand_id
1 'polypeptide(L)'
;DGVKTGHTDSAGYCLIASAKRNDRRLLSVVVGTTSDSVRAQESQKLLNWGYLAFDTVKVYAANQAVNEFRVWKGAENTVKAGFLNDFMLSLPKGDAQKLKANVVSQQPLIAPLAKGQAIGTLQLSLDGKPVGNYPIVALEEVPQAGWFGRMWDALRLWIKSL
;
A
#
# COMPACT_ATOMS: atom_id res chain seq x y z
N ASP A 1 -13.21 2.63 -22.03
CA ASP A 1 -13.52 4.07 -21.86
C ASP A 1 -12.36 4.90 -22.40
N GLY A 2 -12.61 5.83 -23.34
CA GLY A 2 -11.62 6.81 -23.79
C GLY A 2 -11.36 7.84 -22.70
N VAL A 3 -10.09 8.30 -22.57
CA VAL A 3 -9.76 9.35 -21.60
C VAL A 3 -9.34 10.62 -22.33
N LYS A 4 -8.30 10.56 -23.16
CA LYS A 4 -7.79 11.73 -23.87
C LYS A 4 -7.04 11.31 -25.14
N THR A 5 -7.28 12.04 -26.23
CA THR A 5 -6.48 11.97 -27.47
C THR A 5 -5.68 13.25 -27.66
N GLY A 6 -4.58 13.17 -28.38
CA GLY A 6 -3.78 14.30 -28.80
C GLY A 6 -3.13 14.00 -30.15
N HIS A 7 -2.87 15.06 -30.93
CA HIS A 7 -2.13 14.98 -32.18
C HIS A 7 -1.46 16.31 -32.49
N THR A 8 -0.20 16.27 -32.89
CA THR A 8 0.50 17.34 -33.59
C THR A 8 1.44 16.70 -34.60
N ASP A 9 1.86 17.44 -35.63
CA ASP A 9 2.77 16.92 -36.66
C ASP A 9 4.11 16.42 -36.05
N SER A 10 4.60 17.08 -35.01
CA SER A 10 5.85 16.71 -34.32
C SER A 10 5.68 15.61 -33.28
N ALA A 11 4.54 15.53 -32.60
CA ALA A 11 4.30 14.56 -31.51
C ALA A 11 3.63 13.26 -31.99
N GLY A 12 3.13 13.23 -33.23
CA GLY A 12 2.35 12.11 -33.74
C GLY A 12 0.99 11.95 -33.04
N TYR A 13 0.40 10.79 -33.18
CA TYR A 13 -0.91 10.47 -32.60
C TYR A 13 -0.73 9.88 -31.20
N CYS A 14 -1.39 10.48 -30.20
CA CYS A 14 -1.33 10.08 -28.80
C CYS A 14 -2.71 9.66 -28.27
N LEU A 15 -2.74 8.70 -27.36
CA LEU A 15 -3.96 8.20 -26.73
C LEU A 15 -3.71 7.82 -25.26
N ILE A 16 -4.55 8.32 -24.38
CA ILE A 16 -4.72 7.79 -23.03
C ILE A 16 -6.06 7.06 -23.02
N ALA A 17 -6.05 5.77 -22.74
CA ALA A 17 -7.28 4.97 -22.68
C ALA A 17 -7.38 4.21 -21.36
N SER A 18 -8.60 4.05 -20.86
CA SER A 18 -8.90 3.29 -19.65
C SER A 18 -9.88 2.16 -20.00
N ALA A 19 -9.62 0.98 -19.47
CA ALA A 19 -10.55 -0.15 -19.55
C ALA A 19 -10.80 -0.75 -18.17
N LYS A 20 -12.02 -1.21 -17.93
CA LYS A 20 -12.38 -1.98 -16.73
C LYS A 20 -12.85 -3.37 -17.16
N ARG A 21 -12.25 -4.41 -16.57
CA ARG A 21 -12.68 -5.81 -16.71
C ARG A 21 -12.82 -6.39 -15.32
N ASN A 22 -13.98 -6.92 -15.01
CA ASN A 22 -14.37 -7.28 -13.65
C ASN A 22 -14.17 -6.05 -12.73
N ASP A 23 -13.53 -6.19 -11.59
CA ASP A 23 -13.27 -5.07 -10.68
C ASP A 23 -11.89 -4.42 -10.85
N ARG A 24 -11.16 -4.79 -11.91
CA ARG A 24 -9.83 -4.24 -12.21
C ARG A 24 -9.89 -3.23 -13.35
N ARG A 25 -9.34 -2.02 -13.10
CA ARG A 25 -9.20 -0.97 -14.09
C ARG A 25 -7.73 -0.79 -14.46
N LEU A 26 -7.43 -0.75 -15.75
CA LEU A 26 -6.12 -0.41 -16.30
C LEU A 26 -6.19 0.88 -17.10
N LEU A 27 -5.07 1.58 -17.13
CA LEU A 27 -4.83 2.76 -17.93
C LEU A 27 -3.65 2.49 -18.85
N SER A 28 -3.80 2.83 -20.14
CA SER A 28 -2.71 2.81 -21.10
C SER A 28 -2.39 4.23 -21.56
N VAL A 29 -1.11 4.50 -21.79
CA VAL A 29 -0.62 5.75 -22.37
C VAL A 29 0.23 5.36 -23.59
N VAL A 30 -0.21 5.80 -24.75
CA VAL A 30 0.44 5.57 -26.03
C VAL A 30 0.74 6.92 -26.67
N VAL A 31 1.97 7.15 -27.09
CA VAL A 31 2.43 8.42 -27.67
C VAL A 31 3.23 8.19 -28.94
N GLY A 32 3.21 9.15 -29.85
CA GLY A 32 4.08 9.16 -31.01
C GLY A 32 3.75 8.15 -32.10
N THR A 33 2.51 7.67 -32.20
CA THR A 33 2.13 6.74 -33.27
C THR A 33 1.88 7.46 -34.59
N THR A 34 1.89 6.68 -35.68
CA THR A 34 1.81 7.21 -37.05
C THR A 34 0.39 7.55 -37.49
N SER A 35 -0.64 7.02 -36.83
CA SER A 35 -2.04 7.28 -37.19
C SER A 35 -3.01 7.07 -36.00
N ASP A 36 -4.24 7.53 -36.22
CA ASP A 36 -5.35 7.32 -35.26
C ASP A 36 -5.63 5.83 -35.02
N SER A 37 -5.66 5.03 -36.05
CA SER A 37 -5.88 3.59 -35.97
C SER A 37 -4.74 2.87 -35.25
N VAL A 38 -3.50 3.27 -35.46
CA VAL A 38 -2.33 2.68 -34.79
C VAL A 38 -2.34 2.98 -33.30
N ARG A 39 -2.61 4.22 -32.86
CA ARG A 39 -2.69 4.50 -31.41
C ARG A 39 -3.77 3.68 -30.70
N ALA A 40 -4.91 3.45 -31.38
CA ALA A 40 -5.98 2.63 -30.82
C ALA A 40 -5.56 1.14 -30.71
N GLN A 41 -4.93 0.59 -31.74
CA GLN A 41 -4.44 -0.79 -31.74
C GLN A 41 -3.36 -1.03 -30.69
N GLU A 42 -2.37 -0.13 -30.58
CA GLU A 42 -1.29 -0.26 -29.60
C GLU A 42 -1.82 -0.14 -28.17
N SER A 43 -2.77 0.77 -27.93
CA SER A 43 -3.45 0.89 -26.63
C SER A 43 -4.21 -0.40 -26.27
N GLN A 44 -4.91 -1.00 -27.23
CA GLN A 44 -5.62 -2.27 -27.02
C GLN A 44 -4.68 -3.43 -26.71
N LYS A 45 -3.55 -3.53 -27.44
CA LYS A 45 -2.50 -4.54 -27.19
C LYS A 45 -1.95 -4.40 -25.77
N LEU A 46 -1.60 -3.17 -25.37
CA LEU A 46 -1.04 -2.87 -24.05
C LEU A 46 -2.02 -3.20 -22.92
N LEU A 47 -3.29 -2.83 -23.05
CA LEU A 47 -4.34 -3.17 -22.08
C LEU A 47 -4.55 -4.68 -21.99
N ASN A 48 -4.61 -5.38 -23.14
CA ASN A 48 -4.75 -6.84 -23.15
C ASN A 48 -3.57 -7.53 -22.49
N TRP A 49 -2.34 -7.08 -22.77
CA TRP A 49 -1.15 -7.59 -22.09
C TRP A 49 -1.21 -7.37 -20.59
N GLY A 50 -1.58 -6.17 -20.13
CA GLY A 50 -1.71 -5.87 -18.70
C GLY A 50 -2.73 -6.76 -17.99
N TYR A 51 -3.85 -7.10 -18.64
CA TYR A 51 -4.84 -8.02 -18.08
C TYR A 51 -4.37 -9.48 -18.07
N LEU A 52 -3.52 -9.89 -18.99
CA LEU A 52 -2.99 -11.25 -19.07
C LEU A 52 -1.79 -11.45 -18.16
N ALA A 53 -0.89 -10.45 -18.07
CA ALA A 53 0.40 -10.57 -17.41
C ALA A 53 0.34 -10.29 -15.88
N PHE A 54 -0.65 -9.55 -15.42
CA PHE A 54 -0.75 -9.12 -14.02
C PHE A 54 -2.08 -9.50 -13.40
N ASP A 55 -2.04 -9.80 -12.11
CA ASP A 55 -3.21 -9.92 -11.24
C ASP A 55 -3.17 -8.83 -10.15
N THR A 56 -4.35 -8.35 -9.74
CA THR A 56 -4.49 -7.49 -8.57
C THR A 56 -5.02 -8.34 -7.42
N VAL A 57 -4.22 -8.46 -6.38
CA VAL A 57 -4.54 -9.28 -5.20
C VAL A 57 -4.79 -8.40 -3.99
N LYS A 58 -5.77 -8.76 -3.18
CA LYS A 58 -5.98 -8.17 -1.86
C LYS A 58 -4.98 -8.83 -0.90
N VAL A 59 -3.99 -8.07 -0.46
CA VAL A 59 -2.97 -8.55 0.48
C VAL A 59 -3.50 -8.51 1.90
N TYR A 60 -4.19 -7.40 2.29
CA TYR A 60 -4.87 -7.26 3.57
C TYR A 60 -6.22 -6.57 3.38
N ALA A 61 -7.20 -7.01 4.16
CA ALA A 61 -8.51 -6.36 4.20
C ALA A 61 -8.46 -5.07 5.06
N ALA A 62 -9.41 -4.18 4.82
CA ALA A 62 -9.60 -2.99 5.63
C ALA A 62 -9.77 -3.35 7.12
N ASN A 63 -9.06 -2.64 7.99
CA ASN A 63 -9.04 -2.82 9.45
C ASN A 63 -8.59 -4.23 9.92
N GLN A 64 -8.00 -5.03 9.02
CA GLN A 64 -7.34 -6.28 9.40
C GLN A 64 -6.00 -5.96 10.09
N ALA A 65 -5.77 -6.54 11.27
CA ALA A 65 -4.47 -6.42 11.92
C ALA A 65 -3.40 -7.17 11.12
N VAL A 66 -2.36 -6.46 10.74
CA VAL A 66 -1.14 -7.00 10.13
C VAL A 66 -0.15 -7.42 11.21
N ASN A 67 -0.08 -6.63 12.28
CA ASN A 67 0.74 -6.89 13.46
C ASN A 67 0.13 -6.18 14.68
N GLU A 68 0.65 -6.50 15.86
CA GLU A 68 0.33 -5.85 17.11
C GLU A 68 1.63 -5.33 17.75
N PHE A 69 1.64 -4.06 18.16
CA PHE A 69 2.81 -3.41 18.73
C PHE A 69 2.59 -2.98 20.17
N ARG A 70 3.65 -3.06 20.97
CA ARG A 70 3.65 -2.55 22.32
C ARG A 70 3.55 -1.02 22.33
N VAL A 71 2.69 -0.49 23.19
CA VAL A 71 2.56 0.94 23.48
C VAL A 71 2.98 1.21 24.91
N TRP A 72 3.71 2.29 25.10
CA TRP A 72 4.16 2.77 26.40
C TRP A 72 3.31 3.95 26.86
N LYS A 73 3.07 4.06 28.17
CA LYS A 73 2.30 5.14 28.79
C LYS A 73 0.85 5.25 28.29
N GLY A 74 0.34 4.20 27.66
CA GLY A 74 -1.02 4.10 27.14
C GLY A 74 -1.98 3.47 28.14
N ALA A 75 -3.28 3.76 28.00
CA ALA A 75 -4.34 3.06 28.70
C ALA A 75 -4.36 1.57 28.30
N GLU A 76 -3.99 1.28 27.06
CA GLU A 76 -3.76 -0.07 26.54
C GLU A 76 -2.25 -0.29 26.33
N ASN A 77 -1.80 -1.53 26.56
CA ASN A 77 -0.39 -1.91 26.45
C ASN A 77 0.03 -2.22 25.01
N THR A 78 -0.93 -2.42 24.13
CA THR A 78 -0.71 -2.79 22.73
C THR A 78 -1.65 -2.02 21.81
N VAL A 79 -1.28 -1.94 20.53
CA VAL A 79 -2.11 -1.37 19.46
C VAL A 79 -2.01 -2.25 18.24
N LYS A 80 -3.15 -2.52 17.61
CA LYS A 80 -3.21 -3.22 16.32
C LYS A 80 -2.80 -2.27 15.20
N ALA A 81 -1.90 -2.72 14.36
CA ALA A 81 -1.41 -2.03 13.18
C ALA A 81 -1.94 -2.66 11.89
N GLY A 82 -2.33 -1.86 10.92
CA GLY A 82 -2.83 -2.35 9.64
C GLY A 82 -3.16 -1.23 8.67
N PHE A 83 -4.12 -1.49 7.79
CA PHE A 83 -4.61 -0.55 6.80
C PHE A 83 -6.07 -0.20 7.06
N LEU A 84 -6.45 1.07 6.90
CA LEU A 84 -7.85 1.51 7.07
C LEU A 84 -8.74 1.11 5.89
N ASN A 85 -8.13 0.89 4.72
CA ASN A 85 -8.80 0.42 3.50
C ASN A 85 -8.18 -0.91 3.05
N ASP A 86 -8.86 -1.62 2.14
CA ASP A 86 -8.29 -2.81 1.50
C ASP A 86 -6.93 -2.47 0.86
N PHE A 87 -5.90 -3.20 1.24
CA PHE A 87 -4.58 -3.07 0.63
C PHE A 87 -4.45 -4.03 -0.55
N MET A 88 -4.47 -3.43 -1.75
CA MET A 88 -4.41 -4.12 -3.03
C MET A 88 -3.03 -3.96 -3.64
N LEU A 89 -2.51 -5.01 -4.25
CA LEU A 89 -1.22 -4.99 -4.94
C LEU A 89 -1.35 -5.65 -6.31
N SER A 90 -0.78 -5.00 -7.34
CA SER A 90 -0.67 -5.60 -8.67
C SER A 90 0.66 -6.31 -8.80
N LEU A 91 0.61 -7.61 -9.11
CA LEU A 91 1.77 -8.49 -9.22
C LEU A 91 1.73 -9.23 -10.56
N PRO A 92 2.87 -9.70 -11.08
CA PRO A 92 2.89 -10.66 -12.17
C PRO A 92 2.02 -11.87 -11.84
N LYS A 93 1.33 -12.40 -12.82
CA LYS A 93 0.40 -13.50 -12.64
C LYS A 93 1.09 -14.74 -12.05
N GLY A 94 0.51 -15.28 -10.98
CA GLY A 94 1.05 -16.44 -10.28
C GLY A 94 2.08 -16.12 -9.18
N ASP A 95 2.54 -14.88 -9.05
CA ASP A 95 3.58 -14.51 -8.08
C ASP A 95 3.04 -14.16 -6.68
N ALA A 96 1.73 -14.08 -6.51
CA ALA A 96 1.12 -13.74 -5.21
C ALA A 96 1.57 -14.67 -4.06
N GLN A 97 1.80 -15.95 -4.34
CA GLN A 97 2.23 -16.94 -3.35
C GLN A 97 3.71 -16.78 -2.93
N LYS A 98 4.51 -16.06 -3.70
CA LYS A 98 5.93 -15.79 -3.42
C LYS A 98 6.14 -14.50 -2.63
N LEU A 99 5.06 -13.74 -2.39
CA LEU A 99 5.12 -12.49 -1.67
C LEU A 99 5.48 -12.74 -0.21
N LYS A 100 6.55 -12.08 0.25
CA LYS A 100 6.97 -12.09 1.66
C LYS A 100 6.76 -10.72 2.25
N ALA A 101 6.22 -10.71 3.47
CA ALA A 101 5.94 -9.50 4.23
C ALA A 101 6.83 -9.46 5.47
N ASN A 102 7.48 -8.34 5.71
CA ASN A 102 8.21 -8.04 6.92
C ASN A 102 7.66 -6.74 7.51
N VAL A 103 7.45 -6.70 8.82
CA VAL A 103 6.88 -5.54 9.50
C VAL A 103 7.92 -4.91 10.39
N VAL A 104 8.17 -3.63 10.20
CA VAL A 104 9.08 -2.82 11.01
C VAL A 104 8.27 -1.75 11.73
N SER A 105 8.37 -1.71 13.06
CA SER A 105 7.70 -0.69 13.88
C SER A 105 8.63 0.48 14.19
N GLN A 106 8.03 1.63 14.44
CA GLN A 106 8.72 2.83 14.94
C GLN A 106 8.79 2.80 16.48
N GLN A 107 9.54 1.86 17.03
CA GLN A 107 9.65 1.73 18.49
C GLN A 107 10.62 2.78 19.10
N PRO A 108 10.35 3.27 20.35
CA PRO A 108 9.20 2.96 21.18
C PRO A 108 7.94 3.75 20.79
N LEU A 109 6.78 3.09 20.72
CA LEU A 109 5.49 3.76 20.56
C LEU A 109 5.02 4.28 21.93
N ILE A 110 4.74 5.57 22.00
CA ILE A 110 4.30 6.24 23.24
C ILE A 110 2.93 6.86 23.00
N ALA A 111 2.00 6.56 23.91
CA ALA A 111 0.66 7.16 23.89
C ALA A 111 0.69 8.68 24.21
N PRO A 112 -0.28 9.48 23.67
CA PRO A 112 -1.46 9.01 22.95
C PRO A 112 -1.14 8.66 21.49
N LEU A 113 -1.87 7.67 20.96
CA LEU A 113 -1.83 7.31 19.54
C LEU A 113 -3.23 7.51 18.96
N ALA A 114 -3.34 8.27 17.89
CA ALA A 114 -4.61 8.43 17.20
C ALA A 114 -4.85 7.28 16.21
N LYS A 115 -6.11 6.88 16.01
CA LYS A 115 -6.49 6.00 14.93
C LYS A 115 -6.05 6.61 13.58
N GLY A 116 -5.40 5.83 12.73
CA GLY A 116 -4.85 6.29 11.45
C GLY A 116 -3.44 6.89 11.53
N GLN A 117 -2.87 7.05 12.72
CA GLN A 117 -1.48 7.48 12.89
C GLN A 117 -0.52 6.40 12.38
N ALA A 118 0.47 6.79 11.56
CA ALA A 118 1.51 5.86 11.10
C ALA A 118 2.36 5.40 12.28
N ILE A 119 2.50 4.08 12.46
CA ILE A 119 3.20 3.46 13.59
C ILE A 119 4.21 2.40 13.16
N GLY A 120 4.31 2.13 11.85
CA GLY A 120 5.25 1.17 11.30
C GLY A 120 5.22 1.15 9.78
N THR A 121 5.96 0.22 9.23
CA THR A 121 6.08 0.01 7.78
C THR A 121 5.98 -1.47 7.46
N LEU A 122 5.13 -1.82 6.52
CA LEU A 122 5.09 -3.12 5.87
C LEU A 122 6.06 -3.11 4.70
N GLN A 123 7.09 -3.94 4.76
CA GLN A 123 8.06 -4.15 3.70
C GLN A 123 7.66 -5.40 2.93
N LEU A 124 7.43 -5.28 1.64
CA LEU A 124 7.09 -6.41 0.77
C LEU A 124 8.26 -6.75 -0.14
N SER A 125 8.51 -8.05 -0.30
CA SER A 125 9.50 -8.58 -1.23
C SER A 125 8.94 -9.76 -2.02
N LEU A 126 9.40 -9.91 -3.26
CA LEU A 126 9.06 -10.98 -4.17
C LEU A 126 10.37 -11.66 -4.62
N ASP A 127 10.51 -12.95 -4.36
CA ASP A 127 11.75 -13.71 -4.62
C ASP A 127 13.02 -13.00 -4.10
N GLY A 128 12.92 -12.36 -2.91
CA GLY A 128 14.02 -11.62 -2.28
C GLY A 128 14.26 -10.21 -2.82
N LYS A 129 13.55 -9.79 -3.87
CA LYS A 129 13.62 -8.42 -4.40
C LYS A 129 12.58 -7.54 -3.72
N PRO A 130 12.92 -6.30 -3.32
CA PRO A 130 11.95 -5.40 -2.70
C PRO A 130 10.89 -4.98 -3.72
N VAL A 131 9.62 -5.10 -3.32
CA VAL A 131 8.45 -4.64 -4.09
C VAL A 131 8.06 -3.23 -3.65
N GLY A 132 8.10 -2.97 -2.34
CA GLY A 132 7.79 -1.65 -1.80
C GLY A 132 7.69 -1.63 -0.27
N ASN A 133 7.64 -0.41 0.26
CA ASN A 133 7.45 -0.10 1.66
C ASN A 133 6.14 0.67 1.82
N TYR A 134 5.25 0.17 2.66
CA TYR A 134 3.90 0.71 2.84
C TYR A 134 3.69 1.07 4.31
N PRO A 135 3.30 2.32 4.62
CA PRO A 135 3.02 2.71 5.99
C PRO A 135 1.82 1.94 6.52
N ILE A 136 1.96 1.36 7.72
CA ILE A 136 0.87 0.78 8.49
C ILE A 136 0.50 1.73 9.64
N VAL A 137 -0.78 1.79 9.93
CA VAL A 137 -1.34 2.76 10.86
C VAL A 137 -1.99 2.06 12.05
N ALA A 138 -2.17 2.80 13.15
CA ALA A 138 -2.96 2.37 14.28
C ALA A 138 -4.43 2.18 13.85
N LEU A 139 -4.99 0.99 14.08
CA LEU A 139 -6.38 0.68 13.73
C LEU A 139 -7.37 1.18 14.79
N GLU A 140 -6.88 1.52 15.95
CA GLU A 140 -7.62 2.01 17.11
C GLU A 140 -6.88 3.16 17.78
N GLU A 141 -7.59 3.97 18.55
CA GLU A 141 -6.99 5.00 19.37
C GLU A 141 -6.46 4.39 20.67
N VAL A 142 -5.30 4.85 21.13
CA VAL A 142 -4.75 4.50 22.44
C VAL A 142 -4.55 5.78 23.24
N PRO A 143 -5.44 6.11 24.17
CA PRO A 143 -5.30 7.27 25.03
C PRO A 143 -4.17 7.09 26.06
N GLN A 144 -3.72 8.17 26.66
CA GLN A 144 -2.73 8.12 27.72
C GLN A 144 -3.24 7.39 28.97
N ALA A 145 -2.38 6.60 29.59
CA ALA A 145 -2.64 6.03 30.91
C ALA A 145 -2.78 7.12 31.99
N GLY A 146 -3.48 6.79 33.05
CA GLY A 146 -3.50 7.59 34.27
C GLY A 146 -2.09 7.79 34.87
N TRP A 147 -1.97 8.72 35.84
CA TRP A 147 -0.66 9.14 36.40
C TRP A 147 0.20 7.96 36.91
N PHE A 148 -0.36 6.98 37.59
CA PHE A 148 0.36 5.81 38.10
C PHE A 148 0.90 4.90 37.00
N GLY A 149 0.13 4.63 35.94
CA GLY A 149 0.57 3.80 34.83
C GLY A 149 1.73 4.44 34.06
N ARG A 150 1.69 5.76 33.89
CA ARG A 150 2.75 6.53 33.21
C ARG A 150 4.07 6.50 34.00
N MET A 151 4.03 6.58 35.31
CA MET A 151 5.24 6.51 36.15
C MET A 151 5.87 5.13 36.11
N TRP A 152 5.06 4.07 36.16
CA TRP A 152 5.53 2.69 36.08
C TRP A 152 6.17 2.38 34.72
N ASP A 153 5.57 2.81 33.64
CA ASP A 153 6.11 2.64 32.30
C ASP A 153 7.37 3.48 32.06
N ALA A 154 7.47 4.68 32.66
CA ALA A 154 8.69 5.49 32.57
C ALA A 154 9.89 4.78 33.21
N LEU A 155 9.69 4.14 34.38
CA LEU A 155 10.71 3.35 35.06
C LEU A 155 11.15 2.14 34.22
N ARG A 156 10.21 1.42 33.63
CA ARG A 156 10.50 0.26 32.76
C ARG A 156 11.22 0.65 31.47
N LEU A 157 10.87 1.78 30.85
CA LEU A 157 11.57 2.30 29.67
C LEU A 157 13.00 2.70 30.01
N TRP A 158 13.21 3.33 31.16
CA TRP A 158 14.55 3.70 31.61
C TRP A 158 15.45 2.47 31.84
N ILE A 159 14.94 1.44 32.50
CA ILE A 159 15.67 0.16 32.70
C ILE A 159 16.02 -0.51 31.35
N LYS A 160 15.17 -0.41 30.34
CA LYS A 160 15.39 -1.02 29.03
C LYS A 160 16.36 -0.22 28.15
N SER A 161 16.63 1.04 28.47
CA SER A 161 17.57 1.91 27.76
C SER A 161 19.00 1.85 28.32
N LEU A 162 19.19 1.17 29.46
CA LEU A 162 20.50 0.80 30.06
C LEU A 162 21.01 -0.51 29.46
#